data_c3a3799cd66d28080f362c8d03185f0d
#
_entry.id   c3a3799cd66d28080f362c8d03185f0d
#
_cell.length_a   1.000
_cell.length_b   1.000
_cell.length_c   1.000
_cell.angle_alpha   90.00
_cell.angle_beta   90.00
_cell.angle_gamma   90.00
#
_symmetry.space_group_name_H-M   'P 1'
#
loop_
_entity.id
_entity.type
_entity.pdbx_description
1 polymer ?
#
loop_
_entity_poly.entity_id
_entity_poly.type
_entity_poly.pdbx_seq_one_letter_code
_entity_poly.pdbx_strand_id
1 'polypeptide(L)'
;FVTAETLMRSATIQSEVVLNYYISKISSLYRTFSLSTNLSKTSKAVEEMAAQSGDTSVFREKEPYRRAFHLIQSKLIQTLLNLKEWSVVGSSADERHPVERLLGAQGHQQGVITDYIGNRLSGAIQELAEDRPPFYETVEEFKQDLTLIQESLIENKAEALISGEFAELLEAVEVFGFFLASIDMRQDSSVHEACVAELLKEAGINDHYSDLSEDEKCELLLQELLEDPRILSATHAEKSELLEKELAIFQTARELKDRLGEDVIRQTIISHATSVSDMLELAIMLKEVGLIDKESERVQIVPH
;
A
#
# COMPACT_ATOMS: atom_id res chain seq x y z
N PHE A 1 9.86 5.30 19.22
CA PHE A 1 10.51 4.67 18.07
C PHE A 1 9.51 3.77 17.36
N VAL A 2 9.52 3.75 16.03
CA VAL A 2 8.62 2.98 15.20
C VAL A 2 9.06 1.50 15.21
N THR A 3 8.12 0.58 15.28
CA THR A 3 8.36 -0.85 15.01
C THR A 3 7.70 -1.25 13.69
N ALA A 4 8.14 -2.34 13.07
CA ALA A 4 7.51 -2.87 11.85
C ALA A 4 5.99 -3.06 12.03
N GLU A 5 5.56 -3.60 13.18
CA GLU A 5 4.14 -3.79 13.51
C GLU A 5 3.38 -2.46 13.61
N THR A 6 3.94 -1.44 14.31
CA THR A 6 3.28 -0.14 14.46
C THR A 6 3.21 0.61 13.13
N LEU A 7 4.23 0.48 12.27
CA LEU A 7 4.26 1.05 10.92
C LEU A 7 3.17 0.40 10.05
N MET A 8 3.13 -0.92 10.00
CA MET A 8 2.12 -1.70 9.29
C MET A 8 0.71 -1.32 9.75
N ARG A 9 0.47 -1.31 11.05
CA ARG A 9 -0.83 -0.99 11.64
C ARG A 9 -1.28 0.43 11.32
N SER A 10 -0.38 1.41 11.41
CA SER A 10 -0.70 2.81 11.09
C SER A 10 -1.11 2.96 9.63
N ALA A 11 -0.35 2.40 8.70
CA ALA A 11 -0.66 2.45 7.28
C ALA A 11 -1.98 1.73 6.96
N THR A 12 -2.22 0.56 7.54
CA THR A 12 -3.46 -0.21 7.33
C THR A 12 -4.68 0.56 7.80
N ILE A 13 -4.65 1.17 8.99
CA ILE A 13 -5.77 1.97 9.50
C ILE A 13 -6.08 3.15 8.56
N GLN A 14 -5.08 3.85 8.07
CA GLN A 14 -5.26 4.94 7.12
C GLN A 14 -5.89 4.46 5.81
N SER A 15 -5.39 3.35 5.26
CA SER A 15 -5.94 2.75 4.04
C SER A 15 -7.37 2.27 4.21
N GLU A 16 -7.70 1.70 5.37
CA GLU A 16 -9.09 1.32 5.69
C GLU A 16 -10.02 2.53 5.64
N VAL A 17 -9.62 3.66 6.21
CA VAL A 17 -10.43 4.90 6.19
C VAL A 17 -10.68 5.35 4.76
N VAL A 18 -9.64 5.41 3.94
CA VAL A 18 -9.72 5.88 2.55
C VAL A 18 -10.53 4.91 1.68
N LEU A 19 -10.26 3.61 1.75
CA LEU A 19 -11.01 2.60 0.98
C LEU A 19 -12.49 2.57 1.36
N ASN A 20 -12.81 2.71 2.64
CA ASN A 20 -14.19 2.80 3.10
C ASN A 20 -14.91 4.03 2.55
N TYR A 21 -14.22 5.16 2.49
CA TYR A 21 -14.74 6.37 1.87
C TYR A 21 -15.06 6.14 0.38
N TYR A 22 -14.12 5.53 -0.38
CA TYR A 22 -14.34 5.21 -1.80
C TYR A 22 -15.48 4.22 -2.01
N ILE A 23 -15.56 3.16 -1.21
CA ILE A 23 -16.65 2.19 -1.27
C ILE A 23 -17.99 2.89 -1.04
N SER A 24 -18.06 3.81 -0.08
CA SER A 24 -19.28 4.59 0.20
C SER A 24 -19.69 5.47 -0.99
N LYS A 25 -18.74 6.20 -1.58
CA LYS A 25 -18.98 7.06 -2.77
C LYS A 25 -19.39 6.23 -3.98
N ILE A 26 -18.72 5.14 -4.28
CA ILE A 26 -19.07 4.21 -5.36
C ILE A 26 -20.44 3.56 -5.12
N SER A 27 -20.76 3.22 -3.86
CA SER A 27 -22.10 2.69 -3.52
C SER A 27 -23.22 3.70 -3.78
N SER A 28 -22.98 4.97 -3.53
CA SER A 28 -23.91 6.04 -3.84
C SER A 28 -24.06 6.21 -5.36
N LEU A 29 -22.94 6.28 -6.10
CA LEU A 29 -22.94 6.35 -7.55
C LEU A 29 -23.66 5.16 -8.19
N TYR A 30 -23.40 3.94 -7.73
CA TYR A 30 -24.12 2.73 -8.16
C TYR A 30 -25.63 2.84 -7.99
N ARG A 31 -26.12 3.51 -6.93
CA ARG A 31 -27.55 3.69 -6.69
C ARG A 31 -28.17 4.82 -7.48
N THR A 32 -27.45 5.92 -7.65
CA THR A 32 -27.97 7.19 -8.19
C THR A 32 -27.66 7.41 -9.66
N PHE A 33 -26.57 6.83 -10.16
CA PHE A 33 -26.10 7.06 -11.54
C PHE A 33 -26.90 6.22 -12.53
N SER A 34 -28.00 6.77 -13.05
CA SER A 34 -28.87 6.09 -14.01
C SER A 34 -28.75 6.74 -15.39
N LEU A 35 -27.98 6.10 -16.28
CA LEU A 35 -27.85 6.48 -17.69
C LEU A 35 -28.06 5.24 -18.55
N SER A 36 -29.23 5.16 -19.19
CA SER A 36 -29.60 4.03 -20.03
C SER A 36 -28.98 4.14 -21.42
N THR A 37 -28.61 3.00 -22.01
CA THR A 37 -28.20 2.91 -23.44
C THR A 37 -29.28 3.34 -24.41
N ASN A 38 -30.52 3.47 -23.97
CA ASN A 38 -31.60 4.08 -24.77
C ASN A 38 -31.46 5.60 -24.92
N LEU A 39 -30.72 6.27 -24.01
CA LEU A 39 -30.55 7.72 -23.97
C LEU A 39 -29.16 8.17 -24.46
N SER A 40 -28.13 7.38 -24.18
CA SER A 40 -26.76 7.69 -24.56
C SER A 40 -26.01 6.43 -24.91
N LYS A 41 -25.05 6.53 -25.81
CA LYS A 41 -24.10 5.44 -26.09
C LYS A 41 -23.07 5.36 -24.96
N THR A 42 -22.36 4.25 -24.91
CA THR A 42 -21.23 4.00 -24.01
C THR A 42 -20.01 3.56 -24.81
N SER A 43 -18.82 3.77 -24.27
CA SER A 43 -17.61 3.20 -24.84
C SER A 43 -17.58 1.66 -24.66
N LYS A 44 -16.84 1.00 -25.54
CA LYS A 44 -16.64 -0.44 -25.47
C LYS A 44 -16.01 -0.88 -24.13
N ALA A 45 -15.10 -0.07 -23.60
CA ALA A 45 -14.44 -0.33 -22.33
C ALA A 45 -15.46 -0.38 -21.16
N VAL A 46 -16.40 0.56 -21.09
CA VAL A 46 -17.45 0.56 -20.07
C VAL A 46 -18.42 -0.60 -20.25
N GLU A 47 -18.71 -1.03 -21.49
CA GLU A 47 -19.52 -2.22 -21.75
C GLU A 47 -18.82 -3.50 -21.28
N GLU A 48 -17.50 -3.61 -21.48
CA GLU A 48 -16.68 -4.73 -20.98
C GLU A 48 -16.64 -4.76 -19.44
N MET A 49 -16.47 -3.61 -18.78
CA MET A 49 -16.58 -3.51 -17.33
C MET A 49 -17.97 -3.93 -16.84
N ALA A 50 -19.02 -3.45 -17.50
CA ALA A 50 -20.39 -3.82 -17.16
C ALA A 50 -20.66 -5.34 -17.30
N ALA A 51 -20.07 -5.97 -18.32
CA ALA A 51 -20.18 -7.41 -18.51
C ALA A 51 -19.53 -8.21 -17.38
N GLN A 52 -18.42 -7.70 -16.82
CA GLN A 52 -17.66 -8.33 -15.73
C GLN A 52 -18.27 -8.06 -14.35
N SER A 53 -19.26 -7.19 -14.23
CA SER A 53 -19.76 -6.68 -12.94
C SER A 53 -20.41 -7.70 -12.02
N GLY A 54 -20.84 -8.86 -12.53
CA GLY A 54 -21.64 -9.81 -11.77
C GLY A 54 -23.04 -9.32 -11.39
N ASP A 55 -23.42 -8.09 -11.79
CA ASP A 55 -24.79 -7.58 -11.56
C ASP A 55 -25.78 -8.22 -12.55
N THR A 56 -26.55 -9.17 -12.07
CA THR A 56 -27.54 -9.95 -12.85
C THR A 56 -28.93 -9.32 -12.91
N SER A 57 -29.09 -8.09 -12.39
CA SER A 57 -30.40 -7.43 -12.37
C SER A 57 -30.88 -7.07 -13.78
N VAL A 58 -32.00 -7.65 -14.19
CA VAL A 58 -32.66 -7.36 -15.48
C VAL A 58 -32.98 -5.86 -15.64
N PHE A 59 -33.30 -5.17 -14.54
CA PHE A 59 -33.61 -3.74 -14.56
C PHE A 59 -32.39 -2.86 -14.86
N ARG A 60 -31.17 -3.37 -14.68
CA ARG A 60 -29.90 -2.66 -14.93
C ARG A 60 -29.16 -3.16 -16.16
N GLU A 61 -29.74 -4.06 -16.92
CA GLU A 61 -29.13 -4.61 -18.14
C GLU A 61 -28.74 -3.50 -19.15
N LYS A 62 -29.54 -2.43 -19.21
CA LYS A 62 -29.33 -1.27 -20.08
C LYS A 62 -28.63 -0.09 -19.40
N GLU A 63 -28.03 -0.28 -18.25
CA GLU A 63 -27.34 0.75 -17.47
C GLU A 63 -25.84 0.40 -17.27
N PRO A 64 -25.03 0.43 -18.34
CA PRO A 64 -23.63 -0.05 -18.29
C PRO A 64 -22.75 0.72 -17.30
N TYR A 65 -22.91 2.04 -17.17
CA TYR A 65 -22.18 2.83 -16.17
C TYR A 65 -22.45 2.36 -14.74
N ARG A 66 -23.72 2.11 -14.41
CA ARG A 66 -24.11 1.61 -13.10
C ARG A 66 -23.49 0.25 -12.83
N ARG A 67 -23.49 -0.64 -13.82
CA ARG A 67 -22.85 -1.96 -13.70
C ARG A 67 -21.33 -1.85 -13.59
N ALA A 68 -20.69 -0.90 -14.28
CA ALA A 68 -19.27 -0.61 -14.12
C ALA A 68 -18.94 -0.15 -12.69
N PHE A 69 -19.75 0.74 -12.10
CA PHE A 69 -19.59 1.11 -10.69
C PHE A 69 -19.77 -0.07 -9.74
N HIS A 70 -20.64 -1.04 -10.06
CA HIS A 70 -20.77 -2.27 -9.26
C HIS A 70 -19.49 -3.12 -9.32
N LEU A 71 -18.85 -3.23 -10.49
CA LEU A 71 -17.55 -3.91 -10.62
C LEU A 71 -16.48 -3.22 -9.75
N ILE A 72 -16.36 -1.90 -9.87
CA ILE A 72 -15.42 -1.11 -9.07
C ILE A 72 -15.67 -1.30 -7.58
N GLN A 73 -16.93 -1.27 -7.14
CA GLN A 73 -17.31 -1.52 -5.74
C GLN A 73 -16.81 -2.90 -5.27
N SER A 74 -17.03 -3.93 -6.06
CA SER A 74 -16.62 -5.29 -5.74
C SER A 74 -15.09 -5.41 -5.65
N LYS A 75 -14.35 -4.81 -6.57
CA LYS A 75 -12.88 -4.74 -6.53
C LYS A 75 -12.38 -4.00 -5.27
N LEU A 76 -12.94 -2.84 -4.93
CA LEU A 76 -12.55 -2.08 -3.72
C LEU A 76 -12.80 -2.85 -2.43
N ILE A 77 -13.94 -3.54 -2.33
CA ILE A 77 -14.26 -4.38 -1.18
C ILE A 77 -13.21 -5.50 -1.05
N GLN A 78 -12.85 -6.15 -2.17
CA GLN A 78 -11.84 -7.20 -2.15
C GLN A 78 -10.45 -6.65 -1.83
N THR A 79 -10.10 -5.45 -2.34
CA THR A 79 -8.85 -4.75 -1.97
C THR A 79 -8.77 -4.52 -0.47
N LEU A 80 -9.85 -4.05 0.16
CA LEU A 80 -9.93 -3.84 1.61
C LEU A 80 -9.78 -5.15 2.39
N LEU A 81 -10.41 -6.24 1.93
CA LEU A 81 -10.28 -7.55 2.56
C LEU A 81 -8.85 -8.09 2.47
N ASN A 82 -8.20 -7.99 1.30
CA ASN A 82 -6.82 -8.40 1.11
C ASN A 82 -5.84 -7.58 1.96
N LEU A 83 -6.10 -6.27 2.12
CA LEU A 83 -5.30 -5.41 2.98
C LEU A 83 -5.38 -5.88 4.45
N LYS A 84 -6.58 -6.19 4.93
CA LYS A 84 -6.78 -6.68 6.30
C LYS A 84 -6.13 -8.03 6.54
N GLU A 85 -6.28 -8.95 5.60
CA GLU A 85 -5.63 -10.26 5.66
C GLU A 85 -4.11 -10.13 5.74
N TRP A 86 -3.52 -9.29 4.87
CA TRP A 86 -2.09 -9.04 4.87
C TRP A 86 -1.57 -8.43 6.17
N SER A 87 -2.26 -7.44 6.73
CA SER A 87 -1.86 -6.77 7.97
C SER A 87 -1.86 -7.71 9.20
N VAL A 88 -2.68 -8.75 9.18
CA VAL A 88 -2.78 -9.74 10.25
C VAL A 88 -1.67 -10.80 10.14
N VAL A 89 -1.32 -11.22 8.92
CA VAL A 89 -0.24 -12.20 8.69
C VAL A 89 1.12 -11.63 9.12
N GLY A 90 1.35 -10.32 8.93
CA GLY A 90 2.57 -9.64 9.38
C GLY A 90 2.68 -9.44 10.91
N SER A 91 1.60 -9.63 11.67
CA SER A 91 1.56 -9.24 13.09
C SER A 91 1.47 -10.38 14.11
N SER A 92 1.27 -11.65 13.73
CA SER A 92 1.22 -12.73 14.74
C SER A 92 1.41 -14.16 14.22
N ALA A 93 2.04 -14.99 15.05
CA ALA A 93 2.09 -16.43 14.98
C ALA A 93 0.75 -17.12 15.40
N ASP A 94 -0.41 -16.52 15.11
CA ASP A 94 -1.70 -17.14 15.40
C ASP A 94 -2.12 -18.04 14.22
N GLU A 95 -2.17 -19.35 14.47
CA GLU A 95 -2.43 -20.41 13.48
C GLU A 95 -3.87 -20.45 12.93
N ARG A 96 -4.76 -19.54 13.36
CA ARG A 96 -6.14 -19.50 12.85
C ARG A 96 -6.21 -18.98 11.42
N HIS A 97 -7.10 -19.56 10.63
CA HIS A 97 -7.34 -19.13 9.25
C HIS A 97 -7.68 -17.62 9.19
N PRO A 98 -7.11 -16.83 8.24
CA PRO A 98 -7.32 -15.37 8.15
C PRO A 98 -8.80 -14.94 8.18
N VAL A 99 -9.69 -15.73 7.56
CA VAL A 99 -11.14 -15.49 7.54
C VAL A 99 -11.78 -15.65 8.92
N GLU A 100 -11.34 -16.61 9.73
CA GLU A 100 -11.85 -16.82 11.10
C GLU A 100 -11.44 -15.68 12.04
N ARG A 101 -10.25 -15.08 11.81
CA ARG A 101 -9.79 -13.89 12.55
C ARG A 101 -10.61 -12.65 12.21
N LEU A 102 -10.96 -12.45 10.93
CA LEU A 102 -11.84 -11.37 10.47
C LEU A 102 -13.24 -11.47 11.11
N LEU A 103 -13.79 -12.68 11.20
CA LEU A 103 -15.10 -12.93 11.81
C LEU A 103 -15.06 -12.81 13.34
N GLY A 104 -13.96 -13.18 14.00
CA GLY A 104 -13.80 -13.08 15.47
C GLY A 104 -13.56 -11.66 15.98
N ALA A 105 -13.06 -10.75 15.12
CA ALA A 105 -12.81 -9.34 15.45
C ALA A 105 -14.10 -8.46 15.46
N GLN A 106 -15.25 -9.01 15.10
CA GLN A 106 -16.53 -8.26 14.97
C GLN A 106 -17.15 -7.78 16.28
N GLY A 107 -16.45 -7.92 17.40
CA GLY A 107 -17.03 -7.56 18.71
C GLY A 107 -17.31 -6.08 18.94
N HIS A 108 -16.73 -5.10 18.25
CA HIS A 108 -16.77 -3.72 18.74
C HIS A 108 -16.73 -2.57 17.71
N GLN A 109 -17.01 -2.77 16.41
CA GLN A 109 -17.20 -1.62 15.51
C GLN A 109 -18.39 -1.80 14.56
N GLN A 110 -19.52 -1.21 14.94
CA GLN A 110 -20.66 -0.97 14.06
C GLN A 110 -20.30 0.12 13.06
N GLY A 111 -19.99 -0.23 11.81
CA GLY A 111 -19.84 0.69 10.69
C GLY A 111 -20.74 0.25 9.53
N VAL A 112 -21.11 1.20 8.67
CA VAL A 112 -22.00 1.03 7.51
C VAL A 112 -21.64 -0.17 6.61
N ILE A 113 -20.38 -0.61 6.66
CA ILE A 113 -19.90 -1.79 5.94
C ILE A 113 -20.36 -3.10 6.58
N THR A 114 -20.47 -3.15 7.91
CA THR A 114 -20.85 -4.38 8.63
C THR A 114 -22.26 -4.86 8.23
N ASP A 115 -23.21 -3.96 8.01
CA ASP A 115 -24.57 -4.32 7.62
C ASP A 115 -24.66 -4.73 6.13
N TYR A 116 -23.88 -4.11 5.25
CA TYR A 116 -23.89 -4.45 3.82
C TYR A 116 -23.05 -5.70 3.52
N ILE A 117 -21.90 -5.82 4.17
CA ILE A 117 -20.97 -6.96 4.02
C ILE A 117 -21.46 -8.17 4.83
N GLY A 118 -21.96 -7.99 6.05
CA GLY A 118 -22.42 -9.07 6.92
C GLY A 118 -23.53 -9.93 6.32
N ASN A 119 -24.47 -9.33 5.60
CA ASN A 119 -25.60 -10.06 4.99
C ASN A 119 -25.30 -10.70 3.62
N ARG A 120 -24.23 -10.26 2.92
CA ARG A 120 -23.80 -10.86 1.63
C ARG A 120 -22.55 -11.73 1.72
N LEU A 121 -21.67 -11.47 2.68
CA LEU A 121 -20.41 -12.23 2.84
C LEU A 121 -20.62 -13.62 3.44
N SER A 122 -21.62 -13.85 4.29
CA SER A 122 -21.89 -15.20 4.81
C SER A 122 -22.26 -16.22 3.73
N GLY A 123 -22.82 -15.78 2.59
CA GLY A 123 -23.06 -16.64 1.43
C GLY A 123 -21.90 -16.72 0.43
N ALA A 124 -21.14 -15.63 0.28
CA ALA A 124 -20.07 -15.53 -0.71
C ALA A 124 -18.72 -16.08 -0.22
N ILE A 125 -18.48 -16.11 1.08
CA ILE A 125 -17.22 -16.63 1.67
C ILE A 125 -17.06 -18.14 1.42
N GLN A 126 -18.17 -18.86 1.32
CA GLN A 126 -18.17 -20.31 1.08
C GLN A 126 -17.87 -20.68 -0.39
N GLU A 127 -18.12 -19.75 -1.33
CA GLU A 127 -17.80 -19.93 -2.77
C GLU A 127 -16.40 -19.40 -3.15
N LEU A 128 -15.74 -18.61 -2.29
CA LEU A 128 -14.51 -17.85 -2.57
C LEU A 128 -13.20 -18.65 -2.40
N ALA A 129 -13.26 -19.93 -2.06
CA ALA A 129 -12.04 -20.73 -1.85
C ALA A 129 -11.28 -21.08 -3.12
N GLU A 130 -11.90 -21.02 -4.31
CA GLU A 130 -11.30 -21.49 -5.57
C GLU A 130 -11.05 -20.39 -6.62
N ASP A 131 -11.74 -19.22 -6.57
CA ASP A 131 -11.51 -18.10 -7.50
C ASP A 131 -11.56 -16.77 -6.72
N ARG A 132 -10.39 -16.21 -6.38
CA ARG A 132 -10.34 -14.90 -5.73
C ARG A 132 -10.95 -13.85 -6.65
N PRO A 133 -11.97 -13.09 -6.20
CA PRO A 133 -12.53 -12.00 -6.98
C PRO A 133 -11.44 -10.98 -7.35
N PRO A 134 -11.56 -10.29 -8.48
CA PRO A 134 -10.62 -9.27 -8.87
C PRO A 134 -10.58 -8.16 -7.82
N PHE A 135 -9.37 -7.63 -7.58
CA PHE A 135 -9.11 -6.53 -6.66
C PHE A 135 -8.11 -5.57 -7.30
N TYR A 136 -7.88 -4.42 -6.69
CA TYR A 136 -6.86 -3.48 -7.14
C TYR A 136 -5.54 -3.78 -6.42
N GLU A 137 -4.50 -4.11 -7.18
CA GLU A 137 -3.14 -4.26 -6.67
C GLU A 137 -2.50 -2.89 -6.40
N THR A 138 -2.81 -1.91 -7.27
CA THR A 138 -2.29 -0.54 -7.19
C THR A 138 -3.43 0.49 -7.27
N VAL A 139 -3.15 1.71 -6.83
CA VAL A 139 -4.09 2.83 -6.99
C VAL A 139 -4.27 3.22 -8.46
N GLU A 140 -3.26 3.01 -9.29
CA GLU A 140 -3.26 3.31 -10.72
C GLU A 140 -4.31 2.49 -11.46
N GLU A 141 -4.47 1.21 -11.11
CA GLU A 141 -5.54 0.37 -11.67
C GLU A 141 -6.93 0.91 -11.32
N PHE A 142 -7.11 1.39 -10.08
CA PHE A 142 -8.37 2.01 -9.68
C PHE A 142 -8.62 3.34 -10.41
N LYS A 143 -7.59 4.18 -10.53
CA LYS A 143 -7.64 5.43 -11.32
C LYS A 143 -8.00 5.14 -12.78
N GLN A 144 -7.42 4.09 -13.35
CA GLN A 144 -7.70 3.69 -14.73
C GLN A 144 -9.17 3.32 -14.94
N ASP A 145 -9.76 2.51 -14.08
CA ASP A 145 -11.18 2.15 -14.15
C ASP A 145 -12.09 3.40 -14.08
N LEU A 146 -11.76 4.36 -13.19
CA LEU A 146 -12.51 5.63 -13.10
C LEU A 146 -12.32 6.50 -14.35
N THR A 147 -11.12 6.53 -14.91
CA THR A 147 -10.78 7.26 -16.13
C THR A 147 -11.56 6.73 -17.33
N LEU A 148 -11.68 5.40 -17.48
CA LEU A 148 -12.48 4.78 -18.55
C LEU A 148 -13.96 5.23 -18.49
N ILE A 149 -14.53 5.35 -17.28
CA ILE A 149 -15.88 5.88 -17.12
C ILE A 149 -15.94 7.36 -17.49
N GLN A 150 -15.01 8.16 -17.02
CA GLN A 150 -14.94 9.60 -17.31
C GLN A 150 -14.80 9.87 -18.80
N GLU A 151 -13.86 9.23 -19.47
CA GLU A 151 -13.64 9.37 -20.92
C GLU A 151 -14.89 8.95 -21.71
N SER A 152 -15.53 7.86 -21.35
CA SER A 152 -16.76 7.42 -21.99
C SER A 152 -17.90 8.43 -21.86
N LEU A 153 -18.02 9.11 -20.72
CA LEU A 153 -19.00 10.18 -20.51
C LEU A 153 -18.71 11.39 -21.42
N ILE A 154 -17.44 11.78 -21.53
CA ILE A 154 -17.00 12.89 -22.39
C ILE A 154 -17.28 12.56 -23.88
N GLU A 155 -16.84 11.41 -24.35
CA GLU A 155 -17.05 10.96 -25.73
C GLU A 155 -18.52 10.91 -26.14
N ASN A 156 -19.39 10.58 -25.19
CA ASN A 156 -20.84 10.46 -25.44
C ASN A 156 -21.63 11.72 -25.04
N LYS A 157 -20.96 12.89 -24.87
CA LYS A 157 -21.56 14.20 -24.57
C LYS A 157 -22.38 14.20 -23.27
N ALA A 158 -21.93 13.45 -22.29
CA ALA A 158 -22.54 13.33 -20.96
C ALA A 158 -21.62 13.90 -19.86
N GLU A 159 -20.68 14.78 -20.21
CA GLU A 159 -19.70 15.39 -19.28
C GLU A 159 -20.36 16.14 -18.11
N ALA A 160 -21.60 16.59 -18.25
CA ALA A 160 -22.35 17.19 -17.14
C ALA A 160 -22.58 16.23 -15.98
N LEU A 161 -22.47 14.92 -16.21
CA LEU A 161 -22.55 13.90 -15.16
C LEU A 161 -21.23 13.70 -14.40
N ILE A 162 -20.13 14.30 -14.91
CA ILE A 162 -18.85 14.38 -14.20
C ILE A 162 -18.93 15.55 -13.23
N SER A 163 -19.79 15.44 -12.22
CA SER A 163 -20.06 16.47 -11.22
C SER A 163 -20.47 15.84 -9.90
N GLY A 164 -20.57 16.64 -8.84
CA GLY A 164 -20.97 16.16 -7.51
C GLY A 164 -20.14 14.98 -7.02
N GLU A 165 -20.78 13.90 -6.61
CA GLU A 165 -20.10 12.75 -5.99
C GLU A 165 -19.03 12.09 -6.87
N PHE A 166 -19.22 12.08 -8.20
CA PHE A 166 -18.22 11.50 -9.10
C PHE A 166 -16.98 12.39 -9.24
N ALA A 167 -17.16 13.70 -9.37
CA ALA A 167 -16.04 14.64 -9.38
C ALA A 167 -15.27 14.62 -8.05
N GLU A 168 -15.98 14.63 -6.93
CA GLU A 168 -15.38 14.52 -5.59
C GLU A 168 -14.58 13.23 -5.41
N LEU A 169 -15.07 12.10 -5.96
CA LEU A 169 -14.36 10.84 -5.92
C LEU A 169 -13.06 10.89 -6.74
N LEU A 170 -13.12 11.41 -7.98
CA LEU A 170 -11.93 11.55 -8.84
C LEU A 170 -10.85 12.40 -8.15
N GLU A 171 -11.25 13.54 -7.59
CA GLU A 171 -10.34 14.43 -6.85
C GLU A 171 -9.76 13.75 -5.61
N ALA A 172 -10.60 13.05 -4.83
CA ALA A 172 -10.14 12.34 -3.63
C ALA A 172 -9.14 11.22 -3.95
N VAL A 173 -9.36 10.46 -5.04
CA VAL A 173 -8.43 9.40 -5.46
C VAL A 173 -7.10 9.98 -5.93
N GLU A 174 -7.13 11.15 -6.59
CA GLU A 174 -5.90 11.84 -7.00
C GLU A 174 -5.08 12.34 -5.81
N VAL A 175 -5.76 12.86 -4.78
CA VAL A 175 -5.10 13.44 -3.59
C VAL A 175 -4.61 12.35 -2.62
N PHE A 176 -5.41 11.34 -2.36
CA PHE A 176 -5.15 10.37 -1.29
C PHE A 176 -4.64 9.01 -1.76
N GLY A 177 -4.87 8.62 -3.03
CA GLY A 177 -4.53 7.26 -3.45
C GLY A 177 -5.19 6.22 -2.53
N PHE A 178 -4.37 5.31 -1.94
CA PHE A 178 -4.83 4.31 -0.97
C PHE A 178 -4.38 4.57 0.47
N PHE A 179 -3.91 5.77 0.79
CA PHE A 179 -3.53 6.17 2.15
C PHE A 179 -3.95 7.62 2.42
N LEU A 180 -4.13 7.98 3.69
CA LEU A 180 -4.64 9.30 4.07
C LEU A 180 -3.54 10.36 4.14
N ALA A 181 -2.38 10.01 4.69
CA ALA A 181 -1.22 10.87 4.84
C ALA A 181 0.07 10.06 4.88
N SER A 182 1.15 10.64 4.36
CA SER A 182 2.50 10.04 4.41
C SER A 182 2.93 9.80 5.86
N ILE A 183 3.68 8.73 6.07
CA ILE A 183 4.26 8.37 7.37
C ILE A 183 5.76 8.60 7.26
N ASP A 184 6.33 9.32 8.24
CA ASP A 184 7.77 9.49 8.37
C ASP A 184 8.34 8.44 9.33
N MET A 185 9.44 7.82 8.94
CA MET A 185 10.22 6.97 9.84
C MET A 185 11.21 7.84 10.60
N ARG A 186 11.60 7.42 11.81
CA ARG A 186 12.60 8.13 12.61
C ARG A 186 13.38 7.17 13.51
N GLN A 187 14.72 7.31 13.49
CA GLN A 187 15.62 6.54 14.34
C GLN A 187 16.84 7.39 14.75
N ASP A 188 17.57 6.94 15.75
CA ASP A 188 18.82 7.54 16.24
C ASP A 188 20.00 7.08 15.38
N SER A 189 20.96 7.98 15.08
CA SER A 189 22.16 7.67 14.28
C SER A 189 22.98 6.53 14.88
N SER A 190 23.11 6.48 16.20
CA SER A 190 23.87 5.41 16.88
C SER A 190 23.31 4.02 16.64
N VAL A 191 21.99 3.89 16.38
CA VAL A 191 21.35 2.62 16.04
C VAL A 191 21.76 2.20 14.63
N HIS A 192 21.79 3.12 13.67
CA HIS A 192 22.25 2.85 12.30
C HIS A 192 23.71 2.43 12.29
N GLU A 193 24.58 3.16 13.01
CA GLU A 193 26.00 2.82 13.15
C GLU A 193 26.19 1.39 13.68
N ALA A 194 25.48 1.02 14.74
CA ALA A 194 25.57 -0.33 15.33
C ALA A 194 25.14 -1.42 14.34
N CYS A 195 24.03 -1.20 13.61
CA CYS A 195 23.54 -2.14 12.59
C CYS A 195 24.53 -2.29 11.42
N VAL A 196 25.09 -1.18 10.93
CA VAL A 196 26.04 -1.20 9.82
C VAL A 196 27.36 -1.84 10.24
N ALA A 197 27.86 -1.56 11.45
CA ALA A 197 29.05 -2.22 11.98
C ALA A 197 28.87 -3.75 12.02
N GLU A 198 27.71 -4.24 12.43
CA GLU A 198 27.38 -5.67 12.42
C GLU A 198 27.33 -6.22 10.98
N LEU A 199 26.65 -5.54 10.05
CA LEU A 199 26.56 -5.97 8.64
C LEU A 199 27.96 -6.09 7.99
N LEU A 200 28.83 -5.08 8.17
CA LEU A 200 30.18 -5.08 7.61
C LEU A 200 31.05 -6.19 8.21
N LYS A 201 30.91 -6.46 9.50
CA LYS A 201 31.60 -7.54 10.18
C LYS A 201 31.15 -8.91 9.67
N GLU A 202 29.84 -9.17 9.63
CA GLU A 202 29.30 -10.44 9.18
C GLU A 202 29.54 -10.71 7.70
N ALA A 203 29.67 -9.66 6.90
CA ALA A 203 30.10 -9.75 5.49
C ALA A 203 31.61 -9.95 5.32
N GLY A 204 32.41 -9.89 6.40
CA GLY A 204 33.86 -10.01 6.36
C GLY A 204 34.57 -8.82 5.72
N ILE A 205 33.95 -7.64 5.75
CA ILE A 205 34.48 -6.40 5.16
C ILE A 205 35.31 -5.64 6.18
N ASN A 206 34.77 -5.38 7.36
CA ASN A 206 35.45 -4.65 8.43
C ASN A 206 34.95 -5.06 9.83
N ASP A 207 35.87 -5.51 10.70
CA ASP A 207 35.54 -5.94 12.08
C ASP A 207 35.62 -4.79 13.10
N HIS A 208 36.11 -3.61 12.69
CA HIS A 208 36.42 -2.48 13.57
C HIS A 208 35.81 -1.16 13.04
N TYR A 209 34.64 -1.23 12.39
CA TYR A 209 34.00 -0.09 11.76
C TYR A 209 33.84 1.12 12.70
N SER A 210 33.40 0.89 13.93
CA SER A 210 33.17 1.96 14.92
C SER A 210 34.46 2.68 15.37
N ASP A 211 35.64 2.07 15.14
CA ASP A 211 36.94 2.66 15.48
C ASP A 211 37.55 3.53 14.34
N LEU A 212 36.90 3.52 13.17
CA LEU A 212 37.37 4.27 12.00
C LEU A 212 37.14 5.78 12.19
N SER A 213 38.04 6.58 11.59
CA SER A 213 37.79 8.01 11.45
C SER A 213 36.63 8.30 10.50
N GLU A 214 36.07 9.51 10.58
CA GLU A 214 34.94 9.91 9.72
C GLU A 214 35.25 9.76 8.23
N ASP A 215 36.46 10.16 7.80
CA ASP A 215 36.89 10.05 6.41
C ASP A 215 36.95 8.58 5.97
N GLU A 216 37.49 7.68 6.81
CA GLU A 216 37.58 6.25 6.55
C GLU A 216 36.16 5.60 6.51
N LYS A 217 35.28 6.00 7.41
CA LYS A 217 33.86 5.54 7.37
C LYS A 217 33.20 5.95 6.06
N CYS A 218 33.30 7.23 5.68
CA CYS A 218 32.70 7.73 4.44
C CYS A 218 33.25 7.01 3.20
N GLU A 219 34.57 6.79 3.11
CA GLU A 219 35.22 6.11 1.98
C GLU A 219 34.67 4.66 1.87
N LEU A 220 34.65 3.91 2.98
CA LEU A 220 34.16 2.54 3.04
C LEU A 220 32.69 2.44 2.65
N LEU A 221 31.81 3.29 3.24
CA LEU A 221 30.39 3.26 2.97
C LEU A 221 30.05 3.66 1.53
N LEU A 222 30.76 4.66 0.96
CA LEU A 222 30.59 5.03 -0.44
C LEU A 222 30.99 3.91 -1.38
N GLN A 223 32.08 3.19 -1.07
CA GLN A 223 32.48 2.01 -1.84
C GLN A 223 31.39 0.94 -1.82
N GLU A 224 30.84 0.61 -0.64
CA GLU A 224 29.75 -0.37 -0.50
C GLU A 224 28.46 0.08 -1.20
N LEU A 225 28.13 1.37 -1.19
CA LEU A 225 26.94 1.88 -1.85
C LEU A 225 27.06 1.91 -3.38
N LEU A 226 28.21 2.32 -3.89
CA LEU A 226 28.39 2.63 -5.32
C LEU A 226 29.03 1.49 -6.11
N GLU A 227 29.90 0.69 -5.51
CA GLU A 227 30.68 -0.32 -6.22
C GLU A 227 30.23 -1.75 -5.94
N ASP A 228 29.75 -2.04 -4.73
CA ASP A 228 29.34 -3.38 -4.34
C ASP A 228 27.82 -3.58 -4.48
N PRO A 229 27.36 -4.45 -5.39
CA PRO A 229 25.93 -4.73 -5.56
C PRO A 229 25.36 -5.75 -4.54
N ARG A 230 26.20 -6.31 -3.66
CA ARG A 230 25.78 -7.35 -2.71
C ARG A 230 24.84 -6.79 -1.65
N ILE A 231 23.94 -7.66 -1.20
CA ILE A 231 23.15 -7.46 0.00
C ILE A 231 23.92 -8.07 1.16
N LEU A 232 24.42 -7.23 2.07
CA LEU A 232 25.31 -7.64 3.17
C LEU A 232 24.59 -8.56 4.16
N SER A 233 23.29 -8.32 4.37
CA SER A 233 22.46 -9.14 5.26
C SER A 233 22.12 -10.53 4.72
N ALA A 234 22.49 -10.87 3.48
CA ALA A 234 22.24 -12.18 2.88
C ALA A 234 23.21 -13.28 3.39
N THR A 235 24.01 -13.01 4.41
CA THR A 235 24.89 -13.99 5.07
C THR A 235 24.08 -15.01 5.88
N HIS A 236 24.66 -16.20 6.13
CA HIS A 236 24.07 -17.21 7.02
C HIS A 236 24.33 -16.93 8.51
N ALA A 237 24.98 -15.82 8.84
CA ALA A 237 25.26 -15.43 10.22
C ALA A 237 23.93 -15.12 10.96
N GLU A 238 23.92 -15.48 12.25
CA GLU A 238 22.84 -15.13 13.16
C GLU A 238 22.89 -13.62 13.45
N LYS A 239 21.85 -12.89 13.09
CA LYS A 239 21.77 -11.44 13.28
C LYS A 239 21.38 -11.12 14.72
N SER A 240 21.86 -9.97 15.20
CA SER A 240 21.39 -9.45 16.50
C SER A 240 19.90 -9.08 16.43
N GLU A 241 19.23 -9.11 17.58
CA GLU A 241 17.83 -8.67 17.71
C GLU A 241 17.63 -7.23 17.24
N LEU A 242 18.66 -6.37 17.43
CA LEU A 242 18.62 -4.97 16.96
C LEU A 242 18.60 -4.90 15.43
N LEU A 243 19.53 -5.59 14.77
CA LEU A 243 19.63 -5.60 13.32
C LEU A 243 18.38 -6.20 12.66
N GLU A 244 17.85 -7.31 13.22
CA GLU A 244 16.61 -7.91 12.72
C GLU A 244 15.42 -6.96 12.81
N LYS A 245 15.28 -6.23 13.93
CA LYS A 245 14.21 -5.26 14.13
C LYS A 245 14.31 -4.08 13.16
N GLU A 246 15.49 -3.50 12.98
CA GLU A 246 15.68 -2.36 12.09
C GLU A 246 15.48 -2.75 10.61
N LEU A 247 16.01 -3.90 10.18
CA LEU A 247 15.75 -4.40 8.82
C LEU A 247 14.25 -4.68 8.60
N ALA A 248 13.55 -5.23 9.59
CA ALA A 248 12.12 -5.49 9.49
C ALA A 248 11.29 -4.19 9.31
N ILE A 249 11.69 -3.07 9.92
CA ILE A 249 11.06 -1.76 9.72
C ILE A 249 11.17 -1.33 8.26
N PHE A 250 12.39 -1.38 7.68
CA PHE A 250 12.62 -0.96 6.29
C PHE A 250 12.00 -1.93 5.28
N GLN A 251 11.99 -3.24 5.56
CA GLN A 251 11.26 -4.22 4.74
C GLN A 251 9.76 -3.93 4.73
N THR A 252 9.17 -3.64 5.89
CA THR A 252 7.77 -3.24 6.01
C THR A 252 7.50 -1.93 5.23
N ALA A 253 8.42 -0.97 5.31
CA ALA A 253 8.30 0.27 4.55
C ALA A 253 8.28 0.01 3.04
N ARG A 254 9.14 -0.87 2.54
CA ARG A 254 9.15 -1.28 1.13
C ARG A 254 7.83 -1.94 0.73
N GLU A 255 7.35 -2.90 1.51
CA GLU A 255 6.09 -3.59 1.24
C GLU A 255 4.89 -2.64 1.21
N LEU A 256 4.86 -1.65 2.11
CA LEU A 256 3.83 -0.61 2.13
C LEU A 256 3.88 0.25 0.88
N LYS A 257 5.07 0.67 0.43
CA LYS A 257 5.24 1.44 -0.81
C LYS A 257 4.80 0.66 -2.03
N ASP A 258 5.15 -0.61 -2.11
CA ASP A 258 4.79 -1.50 -3.23
C ASP A 258 3.27 -1.71 -3.32
N ARG A 259 2.53 -1.69 -2.20
CA ARG A 259 1.08 -1.91 -2.16
C ARG A 259 0.23 -0.66 -2.16
N LEU A 260 0.65 0.37 -1.43
CA LEU A 260 -0.15 1.57 -1.21
C LEU A 260 0.30 2.77 -2.07
N GLY A 261 1.49 2.67 -2.67
CA GLY A 261 2.08 3.71 -3.50
C GLY A 261 3.31 4.38 -2.86
N GLU A 262 4.12 4.99 -3.70
CA GLU A 262 5.42 5.55 -3.31
C GLU A 262 5.34 6.61 -2.21
N ASP A 263 4.27 7.37 -2.17
CA ASP A 263 4.11 8.49 -1.25
C ASP A 263 3.67 8.10 0.16
N VAL A 264 3.34 6.83 0.44
CA VAL A 264 2.94 6.38 1.79
C VAL A 264 4.05 6.57 2.82
N ILE A 265 5.31 6.42 2.39
CA ILE A 265 6.50 6.72 3.17
C ILE A 265 7.46 7.50 2.28
N ARG A 266 7.61 8.80 2.55
CA ARG A 266 8.46 9.69 1.74
C ARG A 266 9.86 9.83 2.29
N GLN A 267 10.00 9.82 3.62
CA GLN A 267 11.26 10.16 4.27
C GLN A 267 11.53 9.36 5.53
N THR A 268 12.80 9.23 5.86
CA THR A 268 13.28 8.76 7.14
C THR A 268 14.19 9.82 7.78
N ILE A 269 13.94 10.10 9.05
CA ILE A 269 14.59 11.17 9.81
C ILE A 269 15.64 10.54 10.72
N ILE A 270 16.88 11.02 10.64
CA ILE A 270 17.98 10.63 11.51
C ILE A 270 18.01 11.60 12.69
N SER A 271 17.75 11.11 13.91
CA SER A 271 17.96 11.93 15.12
C SER A 271 19.43 11.90 15.51
N HIS A 272 19.93 13.04 15.99
CA HIS A 272 21.33 13.23 16.39
C HIS A 272 22.33 12.99 15.24
N ALA A 273 21.95 13.34 14.01
CA ALA A 273 22.88 13.33 12.89
C ALA A 273 23.96 14.39 13.09
N THR A 274 25.21 13.98 13.22
CA THR A 274 26.37 14.86 13.47
C THR A 274 27.43 14.78 12.38
N SER A 275 27.35 13.79 11.52
CA SER A 275 28.35 13.47 10.50
C SER A 275 27.73 13.04 9.17
N VAL A 276 28.56 12.98 8.13
CA VAL A 276 28.15 12.47 6.82
C VAL A 276 27.96 10.96 6.87
N SER A 277 28.78 10.25 7.65
CA SER A 277 28.64 8.80 7.83
C SER A 277 27.27 8.40 8.36
N ASP A 278 26.63 9.19 9.23
CA ASP A 278 25.26 8.92 9.74
C ASP A 278 24.23 8.78 8.61
N MET A 279 24.35 9.59 7.56
CA MET A 279 23.47 9.52 6.38
C MET A 279 23.82 8.33 5.49
N LEU A 280 25.09 8.02 5.32
CA LEU A 280 25.56 6.89 4.51
C LEU A 280 25.21 5.55 5.18
N GLU A 281 25.30 5.47 6.50
CA GLU A 281 24.88 4.30 7.29
C GLU A 281 23.39 3.99 7.05
N LEU A 282 22.53 4.99 7.14
CA LEU A 282 21.12 4.81 6.80
C LEU A 282 20.94 4.40 5.34
N ALA A 283 21.70 4.97 4.41
CA ALA A 283 21.64 4.58 3.00
C ALA A 283 22.02 3.10 2.79
N ILE A 284 23.03 2.58 3.52
CA ILE A 284 23.34 1.12 3.53
C ILE A 284 22.12 0.32 3.99
N MET A 285 21.48 0.69 5.11
CA MET A 285 20.31 -0.02 5.61
C MET A 285 19.15 -0.01 4.60
N LEU A 286 18.92 1.10 3.92
CA LEU A 286 17.90 1.21 2.87
C LEU A 286 18.24 0.38 1.62
N LYS A 287 19.53 0.30 1.26
CA LYS A 287 20.03 -0.57 0.18
C LYS A 287 19.76 -2.04 0.48
N GLU A 288 19.95 -2.49 1.74
CA GLU A 288 19.73 -3.87 2.17
C GLU A 288 18.32 -4.39 1.83
N VAL A 289 17.34 -3.50 1.83
CA VAL A 289 15.94 -3.84 1.53
C VAL A 289 15.48 -3.35 0.16
N GLY A 290 16.36 -2.73 -0.66
CA GLY A 290 16.03 -2.23 -1.99
C GLY A 290 15.14 -0.98 -2.01
N LEU A 291 15.25 -0.13 -0.99
CA LEU A 291 14.66 1.21 -0.96
C LEU A 291 15.58 2.28 -1.55
N ILE A 292 16.85 1.98 -1.67
CA ILE A 292 17.87 2.76 -2.40
C ILE A 292 18.68 1.81 -3.28
N ASP A 293 18.93 2.20 -4.51
CA ASP A 293 19.90 1.61 -5.42
C ASP A 293 20.63 2.71 -6.23
N LYS A 294 21.44 2.31 -7.21
CA LYS A 294 22.24 3.27 -8.03
C LYS A 294 21.40 4.19 -8.90
N GLU A 295 20.17 3.82 -9.19
CA GLU A 295 19.31 4.50 -10.16
C GLU A 295 18.08 5.13 -9.47
N SER A 296 17.74 4.69 -8.26
CA SER A 296 16.52 5.11 -7.57
C SER A 296 16.71 5.34 -6.07
N GLU A 297 16.05 6.38 -5.56
CA GLU A 297 15.91 6.70 -4.15
C GLU A 297 14.42 6.77 -3.84
N ARG A 298 13.89 5.70 -3.23
CA ARG A 298 12.45 5.61 -2.91
C ARG A 298 12.10 6.28 -1.58
N VAL A 299 13.09 6.57 -0.73
CA VAL A 299 12.90 7.21 0.58
C VAL A 299 13.99 8.25 0.77
N GLN A 300 13.60 9.49 1.06
CA GLN A 300 14.53 10.59 1.32
C GLN A 300 15.15 10.45 2.72
N ILE A 301 16.43 10.72 2.84
CA ILE A 301 17.17 10.76 4.10
C ILE A 301 17.19 12.20 4.61
N VAL A 302 16.68 12.43 5.83
CA VAL A 302 16.58 13.75 6.43
C VAL A 302 17.38 13.80 7.74
N PRO A 303 18.58 14.42 7.76
CA PRO A 303 19.34 14.61 9.00
C PRO A 303 18.69 15.65 9.90
N HIS A 304 18.67 15.38 11.22
CA HIS A 304 18.08 16.26 12.24
C HIS A 304 18.95 16.34 13.50
#